data_01b5cf46c7e43f7b5df49037b2a33a1f
#
_entry.id   01b5cf46c7e43f7b5df49037b2a33a1f
#
_cell.length_a   1.000
_cell.length_b   1.000
_cell.length_c   1.000
_cell.angle_alpha   90.00
_cell.angle_beta   90.00
_cell.angle_gamma   90.00
#
_symmetry.space_group_name_H-M   'P 1'
#
loop_
_entity.id
_entity.type
_entity.pdbx_description
1 polymer ?
#
loop_
_entity_poly.entity_id
_entity_poly.type
_entity_poly.pdbx_seq_one_letter_code
_entity_poly.pdbx_strand_id
1 'polypeptide(L)'
;MLEREMMNLLDVCYDKALQGVLPGEKSIEELAEDYLAKTSSREKAIDKLIGYQTVLCGTNGFITGLGGLLVLPVTIPTNVAGVIYVQLRMIAAIAHINGYDIYSDQVRTIAYACLTGSSAANILKNMGIKISEKMAVNALKRVPGAILIKINQQVGFRLVTKFGQKGLVNVIKMMPLVGGVVGGVFDTGMTLTIGNIAKKVFSE
;
A
#
# COMPACT_ATOMS: atom_id res chain seq x y z
N MET A 1 -2.00 -13.07 -14.46
CA MET A 1 -2.20 -12.91 -12.99
C MET A 1 -3.69 -12.99 -12.71
N LEU A 2 -4.10 -13.90 -11.86
CA LEU A 2 -5.50 -14.06 -11.43
C LEU A 2 -5.76 -13.23 -10.18
N GLU A 3 -7.03 -12.86 -9.92
CA GLU A 3 -7.40 -12.10 -8.71
C GLU A 3 -6.97 -12.80 -7.42
N ARG A 4 -7.09 -14.13 -7.39
CA ARG A 4 -6.65 -14.95 -6.25
C ARG A 4 -5.13 -14.84 -6.01
N GLU A 5 -4.32 -14.85 -7.07
CA GLU A 5 -2.87 -14.69 -6.96
C GLU A 5 -2.52 -13.28 -6.44
N MET A 6 -3.24 -12.27 -6.90
CA MET A 6 -3.06 -10.90 -6.41
C MET A 6 -3.40 -10.80 -4.93
N MET A 7 -4.51 -11.37 -4.47
CA MET A 7 -4.88 -11.34 -3.06
C MET A 7 -3.86 -12.08 -2.18
N ASN A 8 -3.39 -13.26 -2.61
CA ASN A 8 -2.31 -13.97 -1.92
C ASN A 8 -1.02 -13.14 -1.82
N LEU A 9 -0.67 -12.42 -2.90
CA LEU A 9 0.46 -11.49 -2.87
C LEU A 9 0.27 -10.39 -1.81
N LEU A 10 -0.93 -9.78 -1.77
CA LEU A 10 -1.22 -8.73 -0.80
C LEU A 10 -1.09 -9.24 0.64
N ASP A 11 -1.62 -10.44 0.92
CA ASP A 11 -1.54 -11.05 2.24
C ASP A 11 -0.08 -11.31 2.64
N VAL A 12 0.71 -11.92 1.77
CA VAL A 12 2.15 -12.17 2.01
C VAL A 12 2.90 -10.84 2.21
N CYS A 13 2.66 -9.85 1.35
CA CYS A 13 3.33 -8.55 1.45
C CYS A 13 2.93 -7.82 2.74
N TYR A 14 1.66 -7.87 3.15
CA TYR A 14 1.19 -7.22 4.36
C TYR A 14 1.82 -7.83 5.61
N ASP A 15 1.74 -9.16 5.75
CA ASP A 15 2.32 -9.87 6.91
C ASP A 15 3.83 -9.62 7.04
N LYS A 16 4.53 -9.64 5.91
CA LYS A 16 5.96 -9.31 5.87
C LYS A 16 6.24 -7.83 6.16
N ALA A 17 5.39 -6.92 5.68
CA ALA A 17 5.53 -5.49 5.92
C ALA A 17 5.42 -5.15 7.41
N LEU A 18 4.57 -5.84 8.17
CA LEU A 18 4.41 -5.60 9.61
C LEU A 18 5.70 -5.89 10.38
N GLN A 19 6.43 -6.92 10.01
CA GLN A 19 7.63 -7.38 10.72
C GLN A 19 8.95 -6.81 10.16
N GLY A 20 8.94 -6.40 8.88
CA GLY A 20 10.15 -6.15 8.10
C GLY A 20 10.76 -7.44 7.52
N VAL A 21 11.40 -7.34 6.37
CA VAL A 21 12.04 -8.49 5.67
C VAL A 21 13.53 -8.32 5.52
N LEU A 22 14.07 -7.10 5.59
CA LEU A 22 15.49 -6.84 5.48
C LEU A 22 16.18 -6.97 6.85
N PRO A 23 17.43 -7.42 6.90
CA PRO A 23 18.21 -7.40 8.13
C PRO A 23 18.25 -5.97 8.71
N GLY A 24 17.81 -5.82 9.97
CA GLY A 24 17.76 -4.51 10.66
C GLY A 24 16.58 -3.63 10.25
N GLU A 25 15.66 -4.11 9.42
CA GLU A 25 14.41 -3.40 9.15
C GLU A 25 13.48 -3.48 10.36
N LYS A 26 12.96 -2.32 10.78
CA LYS A 26 12.09 -2.19 11.96
C LYS A 26 10.71 -2.78 11.70
N SER A 27 10.03 -3.25 12.76
CA SER A 27 8.59 -3.51 12.70
C SER A 27 7.80 -2.22 12.39
N ILE A 28 6.52 -2.34 12.08
CA ILE A 28 5.69 -1.15 11.84
C ILE A 28 5.58 -0.28 13.08
N GLU A 29 5.44 -0.91 14.25
CA GLU A 29 5.36 -0.21 15.53
C GLU A 29 6.64 0.59 15.78
N GLU A 30 7.80 -0.05 15.69
CA GLU A 30 9.10 0.61 15.88
C GLU A 30 9.33 1.72 14.84
N LEU A 31 8.90 1.50 13.59
CA LEU A 31 8.98 2.50 12.53
C LEU A 31 8.12 3.72 12.85
N ALA A 32 6.88 3.50 13.28
CA ALA A 32 5.95 4.56 13.65
C ALA A 32 6.46 5.38 14.85
N GLU A 33 6.95 4.70 15.88
CA GLU A 33 7.55 5.34 17.06
C GLU A 33 8.76 6.19 16.68
N ASP A 34 9.62 5.71 15.80
CA ASP A 34 10.79 6.45 15.30
C ASP A 34 10.39 7.77 14.60
N TYR A 35 9.34 7.75 13.77
CA TYR A 35 8.86 8.95 13.09
C TYR A 35 8.18 9.91 14.07
N LEU A 36 7.41 9.40 15.03
CA LEU A 36 6.77 10.20 16.07
C LEU A 36 7.82 10.88 16.98
N ALA A 37 8.85 10.17 17.38
CA ALA A 37 9.93 10.70 18.22
C ALA A 37 10.74 11.82 17.53
N LYS A 38 10.85 11.79 16.20
CA LYS A 38 11.65 12.74 15.40
C LYS A 38 10.84 13.92 14.84
N THR A 39 9.57 14.05 15.24
CA THR A 39 8.68 15.09 14.71
C THR A 39 7.83 15.72 15.80
N SER A 40 7.36 16.95 15.55
CA SER A 40 6.56 17.71 16.53
C SER A 40 5.06 17.37 16.49
N SER A 41 4.61 16.57 15.51
CA SER A 41 3.20 16.17 15.38
C SER A 41 3.05 14.89 14.56
N ARG A 42 1.92 14.18 14.78
CA ARG A 42 1.54 12.99 13.97
C ARG A 42 1.50 13.30 12.49
N GLU A 43 0.95 14.44 12.12
CA GLU A 43 0.86 14.86 10.72
C GLU A 43 2.23 14.99 10.06
N LYS A 44 3.18 15.65 10.73
CA LYS A 44 4.56 15.76 10.24
C LYS A 44 5.29 14.42 10.19
N ALA A 45 4.99 13.50 11.12
CA ALA A 45 5.52 12.14 11.09
C ALA A 45 5.06 11.41 9.84
N ILE A 46 3.76 11.48 9.53
CA ILE A 46 3.15 10.87 8.35
C ILE A 46 3.73 11.46 7.06
N ASP A 47 3.85 12.79 6.97
CA ASP A 47 4.38 13.44 5.77
C ASP A 47 5.84 13.07 5.50
N LYS A 48 6.67 13.00 6.53
CA LYS A 48 8.05 12.51 6.42
C LYS A 48 8.12 11.04 6.00
N LEU A 49 7.25 10.20 6.59
CA LEU A 49 7.15 8.78 6.25
C LEU A 49 6.78 8.61 4.76
N ILE A 50 5.74 9.31 4.30
CA ILE A 50 5.31 9.28 2.89
C ILE A 50 6.47 9.70 1.97
N GLY A 51 7.14 10.81 2.30
CA GLY A 51 8.28 11.30 1.51
C GLY A 51 9.39 10.27 1.40
N TYR A 52 9.80 9.65 2.50
CA TYR A 52 10.86 8.64 2.52
C TYR A 52 10.47 7.38 1.73
N GLN A 53 9.28 6.83 1.97
CA GLN A 53 8.81 5.64 1.27
C GLN A 53 8.63 5.88 -0.24
N THR A 54 8.24 7.10 -0.61
CA THR A 54 8.15 7.53 -2.01
C THR A 54 9.53 7.50 -2.69
N VAL A 55 10.57 7.98 -2.03
CA VAL A 55 11.95 7.91 -2.55
C VAL A 55 12.42 6.47 -2.67
N LEU A 56 12.14 5.62 -1.68
CA LEU A 56 12.50 4.19 -1.73
C LEU A 56 11.87 3.49 -2.93
N CYS A 57 10.59 3.74 -3.23
CA CYS A 57 9.93 3.19 -4.41
C CYS A 57 10.56 3.65 -5.73
N GLY A 58 11.20 4.81 -5.76
CA GLY A 58 11.93 5.31 -6.92
C GLY A 58 13.31 4.66 -7.13
N THR A 59 13.82 3.91 -6.15
CA THR A 59 15.14 3.27 -6.24
C THR A 59 15.03 1.82 -6.73
N ASN A 60 15.33 1.59 -8.01
CA ASN A 60 15.19 0.27 -8.65
C ASN A 60 15.94 -0.87 -7.91
N GLY A 61 17.13 -0.58 -7.39
CA GLY A 61 17.93 -1.59 -6.67
C GLY A 61 17.27 -2.09 -5.40
N PHE A 62 16.63 -1.20 -4.64
CA PHE A 62 15.93 -1.54 -3.40
C PHE A 62 14.70 -2.42 -3.68
N ILE A 63 13.86 -2.01 -4.63
CA ILE A 63 12.64 -2.73 -5.01
C ILE A 63 12.96 -4.13 -5.55
N THR A 64 13.98 -4.28 -6.37
CA THR A 64 14.38 -5.57 -6.94
C THR A 64 14.91 -6.50 -5.85
N GLY A 65 15.69 -5.97 -4.91
CA GLY A 65 16.20 -6.73 -3.76
C GLY A 65 15.08 -7.24 -2.85
N LEU A 66 14.09 -6.40 -2.55
CA LEU A 66 12.91 -6.78 -1.76
C LEU A 66 12.08 -7.88 -2.42
N GLY A 67 11.83 -7.76 -3.73
CA GLY A 67 11.04 -8.74 -4.47
C GLY A 67 11.69 -10.15 -4.47
N GLY A 68 13.00 -10.23 -4.42
CA GLY A 68 13.73 -11.49 -4.31
C GLY A 68 13.63 -12.16 -2.93
N LEU A 69 13.33 -11.40 -1.86
CA LEU A 69 13.14 -11.93 -0.50
C LEU A 69 11.71 -12.41 -0.24
N LEU A 70 10.76 -12.01 -1.07
CA LEU A 70 9.39 -12.47 -1.00
C LEU A 70 9.27 -13.78 -1.78
N VAL A 71 8.84 -14.84 -1.12
CA VAL A 71 8.54 -16.12 -1.80
C VAL A 71 7.22 -15.93 -2.57
N LEU A 72 7.34 -15.71 -3.87
CA LEU A 72 6.22 -15.32 -4.74
C LEU A 72 5.89 -16.42 -5.75
N PRO A 73 4.61 -16.52 -6.17
CA PRO A 73 4.27 -17.27 -7.36
C PRO A 73 5.04 -16.76 -8.59
N VAL A 74 5.52 -17.68 -9.43
CA VAL A 74 6.33 -17.35 -10.64
C VAL A 74 5.66 -16.35 -11.59
N THR A 75 4.33 -16.20 -11.48
CA THR A 75 3.53 -15.31 -12.32
C THR A 75 3.60 -13.83 -11.94
N ILE A 76 4.18 -13.50 -10.78
CA ILE A 76 4.23 -12.13 -10.26
C ILE A 76 5.63 -11.56 -10.45
N PRO A 77 5.78 -10.45 -11.20
CA PRO A 77 7.08 -9.78 -11.33
C PRO A 77 7.59 -9.28 -9.98
N THR A 78 8.87 -9.54 -9.68
CA THR A 78 9.51 -9.19 -8.40
C THR A 78 9.46 -7.69 -8.09
N ASN A 79 9.56 -6.84 -9.11
CA ASN A 79 9.44 -5.39 -8.94
C ASN A 79 8.03 -4.96 -8.49
N VAL A 80 6.97 -5.61 -8.99
CA VAL A 80 5.59 -5.33 -8.56
C VAL A 80 5.41 -5.66 -7.08
N ALA A 81 5.93 -6.80 -6.66
CA ALA A 81 5.85 -7.20 -5.26
C ALA A 81 6.64 -6.26 -4.32
N GLY A 82 7.83 -5.84 -4.74
CA GLY A 82 8.62 -4.88 -3.98
C GLY A 82 7.92 -3.54 -3.80
N VAL A 83 7.32 -3.00 -4.87
CA VAL A 83 6.53 -1.75 -4.80
C VAL A 83 5.32 -1.91 -3.87
N ILE A 84 4.55 -3.00 -4.00
CA ILE A 84 3.40 -3.29 -3.14
C ILE A 84 3.83 -3.41 -1.67
N TYR A 85 4.93 -4.09 -1.39
CA TYR A 85 5.48 -4.22 -0.05
C TYR A 85 5.76 -2.86 0.59
N VAL A 86 6.52 -1.99 -0.10
CA VAL A 86 6.85 -0.64 0.41
C VAL A 86 5.59 0.19 0.64
N GLN A 87 4.64 0.13 -0.29
CA GLN A 87 3.37 0.85 -0.16
C GLN A 87 2.53 0.33 1.00
N LEU A 88 2.42 -0.99 1.20
CA LEU A 88 1.69 -1.56 2.33
C LEU A 88 2.36 -1.21 3.66
N ARG A 89 3.69 -1.23 3.72
CA ARG A 89 4.46 -0.81 4.89
C ARG A 89 4.18 0.65 5.24
N MET A 90 4.17 1.55 4.26
CA MET A 90 3.79 2.94 4.43
C MET A 90 2.36 3.10 4.97
N ILE A 91 1.39 2.40 4.36
CA ILE A 91 -0.02 2.50 4.73
C ILE A 91 -0.24 1.98 6.16
N ALA A 92 0.35 0.82 6.50
CA ALA A 92 0.25 0.24 7.84
C ALA A 92 0.85 1.16 8.92
N ALA A 93 2.00 1.78 8.63
CA ALA A 93 2.61 2.74 9.56
C ALA A 93 1.74 4.00 9.75
N ILE A 94 1.11 4.51 8.67
CA ILE A 94 0.14 5.63 8.77
C ILE A 94 -1.05 5.23 9.64
N ALA A 95 -1.61 4.03 9.44
CA ALA A 95 -2.71 3.53 10.26
C ALA A 95 -2.30 3.41 11.74
N HIS A 96 -1.12 2.85 12.01
CA HIS A 96 -0.61 2.69 13.37
C HIS A 96 -0.36 4.03 14.07
N ILE A 97 0.25 5.01 13.40
CA ILE A 97 0.46 6.37 13.92
C ILE A 97 -0.87 7.01 14.37
N ASN A 98 -1.97 6.71 13.68
CA ASN A 98 -3.31 7.20 14.00
C ASN A 98 -4.11 6.27 14.94
N GLY A 99 -3.47 5.25 15.55
CA GLY A 99 -4.05 4.42 16.58
C GLY A 99 -4.95 3.27 16.09
N TYR A 100 -4.86 2.92 14.80
CA TYR A 100 -5.59 1.76 14.25
C TYR A 100 -4.84 0.46 14.54
N ASP A 101 -5.62 -0.60 14.77
CA ASP A 101 -5.10 -1.95 14.95
C ASP A 101 -4.71 -2.56 13.61
N ILE A 102 -3.40 -2.54 13.31
CA ILE A 102 -2.83 -3.03 12.04
C ILE A 102 -2.94 -4.55 11.87
N TYR A 103 -3.29 -5.30 12.90
CA TYR A 103 -3.48 -6.74 12.85
C TYR A 103 -4.93 -7.12 12.54
N SER A 104 -5.87 -6.16 12.56
CA SER A 104 -7.27 -6.42 12.25
C SER A 104 -7.53 -6.59 10.76
N ASP A 105 -8.46 -7.47 10.40
CA ASP A 105 -8.89 -7.69 9.00
C ASP A 105 -9.46 -6.41 8.37
N GLN A 106 -10.08 -5.55 9.18
CA GLN A 106 -10.63 -4.29 8.74
C GLN A 106 -9.53 -3.34 8.24
N VAL A 107 -8.49 -3.14 9.05
CA VAL A 107 -7.37 -2.26 8.68
C VAL A 107 -6.61 -2.84 7.49
N ARG A 108 -6.36 -4.15 7.48
CA ARG A 108 -5.74 -4.87 6.35
C ARG A 108 -6.51 -4.63 5.05
N THR A 109 -7.82 -4.84 5.06
CA THR A 109 -8.68 -4.66 3.88
C THR A 109 -8.68 -3.20 3.39
N ILE A 110 -8.76 -2.23 4.30
CA ILE A 110 -8.69 -0.81 3.94
C ILE A 110 -7.31 -0.44 3.39
N ALA A 111 -6.24 -1.00 3.94
CA ALA A 111 -4.90 -0.82 3.40
C ALA A 111 -4.80 -1.31 1.94
N TYR A 112 -5.39 -2.47 1.64
CA TYR A 112 -5.47 -2.97 0.26
C TYR A 112 -6.28 -2.05 -0.65
N ALA A 113 -7.39 -1.49 -0.17
CA ALA A 113 -8.15 -0.51 -0.93
C ALA A 113 -7.30 0.74 -1.26
N CYS A 114 -6.48 1.23 -0.34
CA CYS A 114 -5.58 2.37 -0.57
C CYS A 114 -4.60 2.13 -1.72
N LEU A 115 -4.12 0.89 -1.93
CA LEU A 115 -3.23 0.54 -3.05
C LEU A 115 -3.85 0.77 -4.43
N THR A 116 -5.17 0.80 -4.52
CA THR A 116 -5.86 1.10 -5.78
C THR A 116 -5.71 2.56 -6.22
N GLY A 117 -5.13 3.41 -5.36
CA GLY A 117 -4.91 4.82 -5.62
C GLY A 117 -6.24 5.58 -5.75
N SER A 118 -6.41 6.37 -6.80
CA SER A 118 -7.61 7.19 -7.03
C SER A 118 -8.93 6.40 -7.00
N SER A 119 -8.91 5.08 -7.21
CA SER A 119 -10.10 4.23 -7.14
C SER A 119 -10.53 3.89 -5.71
N ALA A 120 -9.65 4.06 -4.72
CA ALA A 120 -9.91 3.71 -3.31
C ALA A 120 -11.19 4.39 -2.78
N ALA A 121 -11.33 5.70 -3.05
CA ALA A 121 -12.49 6.48 -2.61
C ALA A 121 -13.81 5.91 -3.11
N ASN A 122 -13.86 5.53 -4.39
CA ASN A 122 -15.06 4.96 -5.00
C ASN A 122 -15.37 3.56 -4.45
N ILE A 123 -14.34 2.72 -4.28
CA ILE A 123 -14.50 1.37 -3.71
C ILE A 123 -15.12 1.47 -2.32
N LEU A 124 -14.54 2.29 -1.45
CA LEU A 124 -15.00 2.43 -0.07
C LEU A 124 -16.37 3.09 0.00
N LYS A 125 -16.63 4.13 -0.80
CA LYS A 125 -17.94 4.78 -0.89
C LYS A 125 -19.05 3.81 -1.32
N ASN A 126 -18.80 2.96 -2.31
CA ASN A 126 -19.76 1.96 -2.79
C ASN A 126 -20.10 0.91 -1.72
N MET A 127 -19.23 0.74 -0.73
CA MET A 127 -19.44 -0.15 0.42
C MET A 127 -19.99 0.59 1.65
N GLY A 128 -20.41 1.85 1.50
CA GLY A 128 -20.95 2.67 2.58
C GLY A 128 -19.90 3.29 3.52
N ILE A 129 -18.62 3.19 3.16
CA ILE A 129 -17.50 3.75 3.94
C ILE A 129 -17.14 5.12 3.35
N LYS A 130 -17.39 6.18 4.10
CA LYS A 130 -17.11 7.56 3.68
C LYS A 130 -15.70 7.98 4.08
N ILE A 131 -14.86 8.30 3.10
CA ILE A 131 -13.49 8.79 3.33
C ILE A 131 -13.45 10.26 3.78
N SER A 132 -14.51 11.04 3.48
CA SER A 132 -14.55 12.47 3.80
C SER A 132 -14.91 12.80 5.25
N GLU A 133 -15.42 11.85 5.99
CA GLU A 133 -15.65 11.93 7.41
C GLU A 133 -14.53 11.13 8.07
N LYS A 134 -13.83 11.74 9.03
CA LYS A 134 -12.83 11.07 9.86
C LYS A 134 -13.38 9.71 10.27
N MET A 135 -12.76 8.65 9.77
CA MET A 135 -13.23 7.30 10.07
C MET A 135 -12.73 6.96 11.47
N ALA A 136 -13.58 7.21 12.48
CA ALA A 136 -13.21 6.88 13.85
C ALA A 136 -12.78 5.40 13.93
N VAL A 137 -11.70 5.13 14.66
CA VAL A 137 -11.16 3.77 14.90
C VAL A 137 -12.27 2.79 15.25
N ASN A 138 -13.25 3.23 16.06
CA ASN A 138 -14.39 2.41 16.47
C ASN A 138 -15.38 2.14 15.34
N ALA A 139 -15.51 3.02 14.34
CA ALA A 139 -16.38 2.79 13.19
C ALA A 139 -15.79 1.72 12.28
N LEU A 140 -14.47 1.73 12.07
CA LEU A 140 -13.79 0.72 11.26
C LEU A 140 -13.94 -0.68 11.87
N LYS A 141 -13.79 -0.82 13.19
CA LYS A 141 -13.97 -2.11 13.89
C LYS A 141 -15.36 -2.75 13.70
N ARG A 142 -16.37 -1.95 13.33
CA ARG A 142 -17.74 -2.41 13.12
C ARG A 142 -18.06 -2.82 11.68
N VAL A 143 -17.11 -2.68 10.76
CA VAL A 143 -17.31 -3.07 9.35
C VAL A 143 -17.49 -4.59 9.29
N PRO A 144 -18.65 -5.07 8.77
CA PRO A 144 -18.92 -6.52 8.72
C PRO A 144 -17.99 -7.24 7.75
N GLY A 145 -17.63 -8.49 8.07
CA GLY A 145 -16.78 -9.32 7.21
C GLY A 145 -17.29 -9.46 5.77
N ALA A 146 -18.61 -9.52 5.58
CA ALA A 146 -19.21 -9.56 4.24
C ALA A 146 -18.88 -8.31 3.39
N ILE A 147 -18.71 -7.15 4.02
CA ILE A 147 -18.27 -5.92 3.35
C ILE A 147 -16.78 -6.00 3.02
N LEU A 148 -15.95 -6.54 3.93
CA LEU A 148 -14.53 -6.74 3.70
C LEU A 148 -14.29 -7.65 2.48
N ILE A 149 -15.03 -8.74 2.36
CA ILE A 149 -14.95 -9.66 1.21
C ILE A 149 -15.25 -8.90 -0.10
N LYS A 150 -16.31 -8.09 -0.13
CA LYS A 150 -16.67 -7.30 -1.32
C LYS A 150 -15.61 -6.27 -1.69
N ILE A 151 -15.00 -5.62 -0.70
CA ILE A 151 -13.88 -4.70 -0.93
C ILE A 151 -12.71 -5.46 -1.54
N ASN A 152 -12.31 -6.59 -0.95
CA ASN A 152 -11.20 -7.41 -1.44
C ASN A 152 -11.40 -7.89 -2.88
N GLN A 153 -12.61 -8.30 -3.26
CA GLN A 153 -12.94 -8.65 -4.64
C GLN A 153 -12.73 -7.47 -5.61
N GLN A 154 -13.21 -6.28 -5.26
CA GLN A 154 -13.01 -5.09 -6.09
C GLN A 154 -11.54 -4.66 -6.16
N VAL A 155 -10.83 -4.75 -5.04
CA VAL A 155 -9.38 -4.46 -4.98
C VAL A 155 -8.62 -5.44 -5.87
N GLY A 156 -8.85 -6.75 -5.73
CA GLY A 156 -8.20 -7.79 -6.53
C GLY A 156 -8.37 -7.52 -8.03
N PHE A 157 -9.60 -7.28 -8.49
CA PHE A 157 -9.91 -6.94 -9.87
C PHE A 157 -9.15 -5.68 -10.34
N ARG A 158 -9.15 -4.61 -9.55
CA ARG A 158 -8.48 -3.34 -9.89
C ARG A 158 -6.96 -3.49 -9.97
N LEU A 159 -6.36 -4.20 -9.02
CA LEU A 159 -4.91 -4.38 -9.00
C LEU A 159 -4.44 -5.33 -10.11
N VAL A 160 -5.20 -6.38 -10.43
CA VAL A 160 -4.91 -7.23 -11.59
C VAL A 160 -4.97 -6.41 -12.88
N THR A 161 -5.94 -5.53 -13.03
CA THR A 161 -6.03 -4.63 -14.20
C THR A 161 -4.85 -3.66 -14.27
N LYS A 162 -4.40 -3.16 -13.12
CA LYS A 162 -3.31 -2.18 -13.00
C LYS A 162 -1.93 -2.82 -13.21
N PHE A 163 -1.67 -3.98 -12.59
CA PHE A 163 -0.38 -4.66 -12.60
C PHE A 163 -0.33 -5.91 -13.48
N GLY A 164 -1.45 -6.33 -14.08
CA GLY A 164 -1.49 -7.45 -15.01
C GLY A 164 -0.84 -7.11 -16.36
N GLN A 165 -0.63 -8.13 -17.20
CA GLN A 165 0.07 -7.98 -18.50
C GLN A 165 -0.49 -6.85 -19.37
N LYS A 166 -1.82 -6.67 -19.39
CA LYS A 166 -2.47 -5.59 -20.16
C LYS A 166 -2.22 -4.20 -19.53
N GLY A 167 -2.16 -4.09 -18.22
CA GLY A 167 -1.85 -2.85 -17.52
C GLY A 167 -0.41 -2.41 -17.74
N LEU A 168 0.54 -3.32 -17.60
CA LEU A 168 1.97 -3.07 -17.86
C LEU A 168 2.23 -2.68 -19.33
N VAL A 169 1.61 -3.36 -20.28
CA VAL A 169 1.73 -3.04 -21.71
C VAL A 169 1.18 -1.64 -22.04
N ASN A 170 0.08 -1.23 -21.42
CA ASN A 170 -0.48 0.11 -21.64
C ASN A 170 0.39 1.20 -21.05
N VAL A 171 0.99 0.98 -19.88
CA VAL A 171 1.95 1.91 -19.26
C VAL A 171 3.19 2.05 -20.14
N ILE A 172 3.73 0.93 -20.65
CA ILE A 172 4.91 0.95 -21.53
C ILE A 172 4.60 1.65 -22.86
N LYS A 173 3.39 1.48 -23.41
CA LYS A 173 2.98 2.14 -24.66
C LYS A 173 2.73 3.64 -24.52
N MET A 174 2.40 4.11 -23.33
CA MET A 174 2.20 5.55 -23.05
C MET A 174 3.51 6.30 -22.78
N MET A 175 4.63 5.58 -22.68
CA MET A 175 5.94 6.17 -22.37
C MET A 175 6.90 5.96 -23.55
N PRO A 176 7.35 7.02 -24.24
CA PRO A 176 8.42 6.91 -25.21
C PRO A 176 9.73 6.52 -24.52
N LEU A 177 10.28 5.40 -24.95
CA LEU A 177 11.64 4.87 -24.86
C LEU A 177 12.71 5.72 -24.13
N VAL A 178 12.64 5.85 -22.82
CA VAL A 178 13.80 6.26 -22.03
C VAL A 178 13.92 5.30 -20.85
N GLY A 179 14.81 4.32 -21.01
CA GLY A 179 14.92 3.18 -20.09
C GLY A 179 15.17 3.58 -18.63
N GLY A 180 14.70 2.74 -17.72
CA GLY A 180 15.06 2.73 -16.28
C GLY A 180 14.58 3.90 -15.42
N VAL A 181 14.74 5.14 -15.89
CA VAL A 181 14.35 6.36 -15.15
C VAL A 181 12.84 6.54 -15.09
N VAL A 182 12.12 6.08 -16.09
CA VAL A 182 10.67 6.28 -16.23
C VAL A 182 9.88 5.40 -15.26
N GLY A 183 10.31 4.18 -15.00
CA GLY A 183 9.70 3.29 -14.01
C GLY A 183 9.74 3.90 -12.60
N GLY A 184 10.88 4.42 -12.20
CA GLY A 184 11.06 5.07 -10.89
C GLY A 184 10.18 6.30 -10.70
N VAL A 185 9.99 7.14 -11.71
CA VAL A 185 9.13 8.34 -11.64
C VAL A 185 7.65 7.94 -11.52
N PHE A 186 7.22 6.90 -12.23
CA PHE A 186 5.84 6.40 -12.13
C PHE A 186 5.56 5.81 -10.75
N ASP A 187 6.44 4.98 -10.23
CA ASP A 187 6.31 4.36 -8.92
C ASP A 187 6.34 5.41 -7.80
N THR A 188 7.16 6.45 -7.94
CA THR A 188 7.22 7.61 -7.04
C THR A 188 5.89 8.37 -7.01
N GLY A 189 5.35 8.75 -8.16
CA GLY A 189 4.09 9.49 -8.25
C GLY A 189 2.89 8.68 -7.72
N MET A 190 2.88 7.39 -8.01
CA MET A 190 1.85 6.48 -7.52
C MET A 190 1.94 6.30 -6.00
N THR A 191 3.14 6.11 -5.46
CA THR A 191 3.36 5.93 -4.01
C THR A 191 2.98 7.17 -3.24
N LEU A 192 3.31 8.36 -3.73
CA LEU A 192 2.88 9.62 -3.13
C LEU A 192 1.34 9.75 -3.10
N THR A 193 0.69 9.39 -4.19
CA THR A 193 -0.78 9.40 -4.28
C THR A 193 -1.40 8.43 -3.27
N ILE A 194 -0.88 7.21 -3.17
CA ILE A 194 -1.34 6.19 -2.22
C ILE A 194 -1.12 6.65 -0.78
N GLY A 195 0.04 7.24 -0.47
CA GLY A 195 0.33 7.78 0.86
C GLY A 195 -0.65 8.88 1.28
N ASN A 196 -0.95 9.81 0.39
CA ASN A 196 -1.93 10.87 0.64
C ASN A 196 -3.36 10.33 0.81
N ILE A 197 -3.71 9.27 0.09
CA ILE A 197 -5.00 8.59 0.28
C ILE A 197 -5.04 7.90 1.64
N ALA A 198 -3.99 7.15 2.01
CA ALA A 198 -3.91 6.52 3.31
C ALA A 198 -3.96 7.54 4.45
N LYS A 199 -3.23 8.66 4.33
CA LYS A 199 -3.31 9.79 5.28
C LYS A 199 -4.76 10.28 5.46
N LYS A 200 -5.51 10.39 4.35
CA LYS A 200 -6.91 10.84 4.36
C LYS A 200 -7.87 9.81 4.97
N VAL A 201 -7.65 8.53 4.68
CA VAL A 201 -8.50 7.42 5.12
C VAL A 201 -8.32 7.14 6.61
N PHE A 202 -7.08 7.17 7.09
CA PHE A 202 -6.73 6.87 8.47
C PHE A 202 -6.54 8.14 9.34
N SER A 203 -6.78 9.37 8.84
CA SER A 203 -6.79 10.57 9.68
C SER A 203 -7.96 10.53 10.67
N GLU A 204 -7.71 10.98 11.89
CA GLU A 204 -8.75 11.28 12.89
C GLU A 204 -9.53 12.54 12.55
#